data_0017a0b580de8a996ba920c9599cf706
#
_entry.id   0017a0b580de8a996ba920c9599cf706
#
_cell.length_a   1.000
_cell.length_b   1.000
_cell.length_c   1.000
_cell.angle_alpha   90.00
_cell.angle_beta   90.00
_cell.angle_gamma   90.00
#
_symmetry.space_group_name_H-M   'P 1'
#
loop_
_entity.id
_entity.type
_entity.pdbx_description
1 polymer ?
#
loop_
_entity_poly.entity_id
_entity_poly.type
_entity_poly.pdbx_seq_one_letter_code
_entity_poly.pdbx_strand_id
1 'polypeptide(L)'
;MTANLDSQDISRRTLLRGTAIGAAGSGLGLLATPKRAVAAQEEDRALPSADPNETYVMVTFLSGIEFWVPARRGMEEAAALFGVSASYQGTPEYDAQAEATVLDQVIATNPAGLIVTAQNPEALAPSIDRAIDQGIALVMFDSDSPMSKRPSIVAVDNHAGGASAARFIGEAAGGSGSVAIITKPGQFNLDQRQAGFEETLTAEFPEMSIAGVSDALGFADRESQAGGAFIQANPDLVGMFSTGSTGVYNAVPAVKEAGKLDQLTLVSFDIDQALVEGIQSGDIDATVVQGAYNMGFWAMIQSYMLKHGLDRPVADYEAAGISPLPPYTDAGVFLATSENIEYFAG
;
A
#
# COMPACT_ATOMS: atom_id res chain seq x y z
N MET A 1 -29.78 -8.99 39.54
CA MET A 1 -30.31 -7.62 39.33
C MET A 1 -29.56 -7.03 38.15
N THR A 2 -30.14 -7.19 37.01
CA THR A 2 -29.63 -6.73 35.69
C THR A 2 -30.31 -5.40 35.42
N ALA A 3 -29.52 -4.32 35.28
CA ALA A 3 -30.03 -3.02 34.86
C ALA A 3 -29.78 -2.87 33.36
N ASN A 4 -30.86 -2.85 32.59
CA ASN A 4 -30.93 -2.43 31.20
C ASN A 4 -30.61 -0.94 31.10
N LEU A 5 -29.67 -0.57 30.24
CA LEU A 5 -29.49 0.81 29.78
C LEU A 5 -30.09 0.93 28.38
N ASP A 6 -31.23 1.57 28.32
CA ASP A 6 -31.91 1.96 27.08
C ASP A 6 -31.04 2.96 26.29
N SER A 7 -30.79 2.64 25.04
CA SER A 7 -30.19 3.52 24.05
C SER A 7 -31.22 4.58 23.62
N GLN A 8 -31.05 5.83 24.05
CA GLN A 8 -31.81 6.96 23.52
C GLN A 8 -31.14 7.51 22.25
N ASP A 9 -31.86 7.36 21.16
CA ASP A 9 -31.60 7.99 19.87
C ASP A 9 -31.64 9.52 20.00
N ILE A 10 -30.48 10.19 19.99
CA ILE A 10 -30.40 11.64 19.93
C ILE A 10 -30.36 12.07 18.45
N SER A 11 -31.56 12.39 17.95
CA SER A 11 -31.72 12.98 16.61
C SER A 11 -31.02 14.35 16.52
N ARG A 12 -30.13 14.52 15.54
CA ARG A 12 -29.39 15.77 15.23
C ARG A 12 -30.25 16.99 14.87
N ARG A 13 -31.59 16.87 14.90
CA ARG A 13 -32.55 17.94 14.55
C ARG A 13 -33.01 18.82 15.71
N THR A 14 -32.63 18.51 16.95
CA THR A 14 -33.20 19.21 18.14
C THR A 14 -32.32 20.35 18.68
N LEU A 15 -31.14 20.62 18.11
CA LEU A 15 -30.18 21.60 18.64
C LEU A 15 -30.25 23.02 18.03
N LEU A 16 -31.26 23.33 17.22
CA LEU A 16 -31.39 24.66 16.56
C LEU A 16 -32.69 25.39 16.86
N ARG A 17 -33.34 25.19 18.01
CA ARG A 17 -34.48 26.03 18.41
C ARG A 17 -34.38 26.50 19.86
N GLY A 18 -34.08 27.75 20.01
CA GLY A 18 -34.17 28.54 21.26
C GLY A 18 -32.96 29.44 21.41
N THR A 19 -33.02 30.73 21.44
CA THR A 19 -33.97 31.66 22.02
C THR A 19 -33.70 33.06 21.46
N ALA A 20 -34.70 33.73 20.93
CA ALA A 20 -34.72 35.18 20.75
C ALA A 20 -35.40 35.77 21.98
N ILE A 21 -34.70 36.56 22.80
CA ILE A 21 -35.26 37.47 23.76
C ILE A 21 -34.57 38.80 23.55
N GLY A 22 -35.37 39.84 23.24
CA GLY A 22 -34.94 41.20 22.99
C GLY A 22 -34.57 41.93 24.25
N ALA A 23 -33.66 42.89 24.11
CA ALA A 23 -33.53 44.04 24.98
C ALA A 23 -33.12 45.25 24.14
N ALA A 24 -33.93 46.27 24.15
CA ALA A 24 -33.65 47.58 23.57
C ALA A 24 -32.71 48.37 24.49
N GLY A 25 -31.74 49.11 23.90
CA GLY A 25 -30.88 50.02 24.65
C GLY A 25 -29.78 50.67 23.80
N SER A 26 -30.07 51.87 23.27
CA SER A 26 -29.17 53.02 23.04
C SER A 26 -27.75 52.88 22.53
N GLY A 27 -27.51 53.20 21.27
CA GLY A 27 -26.53 54.12 20.73
C GLY A 27 -25.03 53.92 21.02
N LEU A 28 -24.29 53.45 20.01
CA LEU A 28 -22.99 54.00 19.58
C LEU A 28 -22.66 53.37 18.22
N GLY A 29 -22.47 54.22 17.20
CA GLY A 29 -22.19 53.77 15.84
C GLY A 29 -20.84 53.07 15.74
N LEU A 30 -20.85 51.79 15.43
CA LEU A 30 -19.73 51.01 14.96
C LEU A 30 -20.00 50.68 13.51
N LEU A 31 -19.10 51.10 12.65
CA LEU A 31 -19.07 50.78 11.23
C LEU A 31 -19.18 49.27 11.02
N ALA A 32 -20.36 48.82 10.69
CA ALA A 32 -20.59 47.43 10.28
C ALA A 32 -19.94 47.22 8.91
N THR A 33 -18.77 46.56 8.90
CA THR A 33 -18.30 45.93 7.68
C THR A 33 -19.35 44.92 7.22
N PRO A 34 -19.77 44.93 5.95
CA PRO A 34 -20.73 43.96 5.47
C PRO A 34 -20.05 42.59 5.55
N LYS A 35 -20.47 41.75 6.48
CA LYS A 35 -20.23 40.28 6.37
C LYS A 35 -20.86 39.87 5.05
N ARG A 36 -20.02 39.68 4.03
CA ARG A 36 -20.40 38.98 2.82
C ARG A 36 -20.92 37.63 3.28
N ALA A 37 -22.22 37.47 3.37
CA ALA A 37 -22.84 36.16 3.47
C ALA A 37 -22.42 35.41 2.20
N VAL A 38 -21.48 34.52 2.34
CA VAL A 38 -21.27 33.46 1.35
C VAL A 38 -22.54 32.63 1.45
N ALA A 39 -23.51 32.95 0.60
CA ALA A 39 -24.60 32.03 0.31
C ALA A 39 -23.93 30.82 -0.28
N ALA A 40 -23.79 29.76 0.55
CA ALA A 40 -23.49 28.44 0.06
C ALA A 40 -24.67 28.09 -0.87
N GLN A 41 -24.46 28.20 -2.15
CA GLN A 41 -25.24 27.44 -3.11
C GLN A 41 -24.97 25.98 -2.76
N GLU A 42 -25.93 25.35 -2.08
CA GLU A 42 -26.11 23.91 -2.12
C GLU A 42 -26.53 23.58 -3.57
N GLU A 43 -25.60 23.68 -4.50
CA GLU A 43 -25.70 22.92 -5.74
C GLU A 43 -25.75 21.47 -5.30
N ASP A 44 -26.80 20.80 -5.72
CA ASP A 44 -26.96 19.35 -5.60
C ASP A 44 -25.74 18.73 -6.28
N ARG A 45 -24.67 18.48 -5.50
CA ARG A 45 -23.41 17.92 -6.00
C ARG A 45 -23.62 16.44 -6.21
N ALA A 46 -24.45 16.09 -7.17
CA ALA A 46 -24.35 14.79 -7.81
C ALA A 46 -22.91 14.67 -8.34
N LEU A 47 -22.25 13.55 -8.06
CA LEU A 47 -21.01 13.21 -8.73
C LEU A 47 -21.25 13.41 -10.24
N PRO A 48 -20.31 14.03 -10.99
CA PRO A 48 -20.46 14.13 -12.43
C PRO A 48 -20.80 12.75 -12.98
N SER A 49 -21.79 12.67 -13.84
CA SER A 49 -22.07 11.40 -14.53
C SER A 49 -20.85 11.07 -15.36
N ALA A 50 -20.15 9.99 -15.03
CA ALA A 50 -19.03 9.52 -15.81
C ALA A 50 -19.50 9.20 -17.24
N ASP A 51 -18.64 9.41 -18.21
CA ASP A 51 -18.84 8.82 -19.52
C ASP A 51 -18.64 7.28 -19.37
N PRO A 52 -19.66 6.46 -19.68
CA PRO A 52 -19.53 5.00 -19.56
C PRO A 52 -18.44 4.42 -20.48
N ASN A 53 -17.91 5.19 -21.41
CA ASN A 53 -16.77 4.81 -22.26
C ASN A 53 -15.42 5.12 -21.62
N GLU A 54 -15.36 5.78 -20.47
CA GLU A 54 -14.11 5.99 -19.77
C GLU A 54 -13.51 4.66 -19.32
N THR A 55 -12.21 4.50 -19.60
CA THR A 55 -11.45 3.32 -19.21
C THR A 55 -10.31 3.71 -18.30
N TYR A 56 -10.17 2.99 -17.20
CA TYR A 56 -9.07 3.07 -16.24
C TYR A 56 -8.25 1.79 -16.34
N VAL A 57 -6.93 1.91 -16.38
CA VAL A 57 -6.05 0.76 -16.61
C VAL A 57 -5.05 0.63 -15.47
N MET A 58 -5.03 -0.54 -14.82
CA MET A 58 -3.97 -0.90 -13.89
C MET A 58 -2.82 -1.54 -14.65
N VAL A 59 -1.59 -1.07 -14.42
CA VAL A 59 -0.36 -1.60 -15.03
C VAL A 59 0.58 -2.07 -13.95
N THR A 60 1.05 -3.34 -14.06
CA THR A 60 1.95 -3.97 -13.08
C THR A 60 3.10 -4.72 -13.75
N PHE A 61 4.15 -4.97 -12.99
CA PHE A 61 5.13 -6.01 -13.30
C PHE A 61 4.66 -7.36 -12.72
N LEU A 62 5.29 -8.47 -13.12
CA LEU A 62 5.03 -9.83 -12.63
C LEU A 62 3.53 -10.16 -12.51
N SER A 63 2.81 -9.96 -13.61
CA SER A 63 1.34 -9.87 -13.66
C SER A 63 0.60 -11.14 -13.23
N GLY A 64 1.30 -12.28 -13.12
CA GLY A 64 0.72 -13.59 -12.81
C GLY A 64 0.67 -13.94 -11.32
N ILE A 65 1.18 -13.10 -10.41
CA ILE A 65 1.19 -13.42 -8.97
C ILE A 65 -0.15 -13.12 -8.29
N GLU A 66 -0.48 -13.90 -7.27
CA GLU A 66 -1.74 -13.76 -6.52
C GLU A 66 -1.89 -12.42 -5.81
N PHE A 67 -0.79 -11.76 -5.47
CA PHE A 67 -0.77 -10.45 -4.82
C PHE A 67 -1.62 -9.39 -5.55
N TRP A 68 -1.67 -9.43 -6.89
CA TRP A 68 -2.46 -8.46 -7.66
C TRP A 68 -3.96 -8.75 -7.67
N VAL A 69 -4.41 -9.94 -7.29
CA VAL A 69 -5.85 -10.32 -7.34
C VAL A 69 -6.71 -9.39 -6.48
N PRO A 70 -6.41 -9.17 -5.17
CA PRO A 70 -7.18 -8.24 -4.36
C PRO A 70 -7.06 -6.78 -4.82
N ALA A 71 -5.90 -6.34 -5.32
CA ALA A 71 -5.73 -4.98 -5.83
C ALA A 71 -6.59 -4.73 -7.08
N ARG A 72 -6.62 -5.68 -8.01
CA ARG A 72 -7.50 -5.62 -9.20
C ARG A 72 -8.97 -5.59 -8.80
N ARG A 73 -9.37 -6.45 -7.87
CA ARG A 73 -10.74 -6.48 -7.34
C ARG A 73 -11.12 -5.12 -6.73
N GLY A 74 -10.25 -4.53 -5.92
CA GLY A 74 -10.47 -3.20 -5.35
C GLY A 74 -10.68 -2.13 -6.43
N MET A 75 -9.83 -2.11 -7.47
CA MET A 75 -9.98 -1.23 -8.61
C MET A 75 -11.31 -1.44 -9.35
N GLU A 76 -11.67 -2.69 -9.66
CA GLU A 76 -12.90 -3.04 -10.39
C GLU A 76 -14.16 -2.64 -9.62
N GLU A 77 -14.19 -2.90 -8.30
CA GLU A 77 -15.30 -2.51 -7.44
C GLU A 77 -15.43 -0.98 -7.32
N ALA A 78 -14.30 -0.25 -7.21
CA ALA A 78 -14.32 1.21 -7.22
C ALA A 78 -14.78 1.78 -8.56
N ALA A 79 -14.33 1.22 -9.70
CA ALA A 79 -14.78 1.62 -11.03
C ALA A 79 -16.30 1.41 -11.21
N ALA A 80 -16.82 0.30 -10.69
CA ALA A 80 -18.25 0.00 -10.72
C ALA A 80 -19.09 1.05 -9.96
N LEU A 81 -18.59 1.63 -8.86
CA LEU A 81 -19.28 2.71 -8.13
C LEU A 81 -19.51 3.95 -8.98
N PHE A 82 -18.62 4.21 -9.96
CA PHE A 82 -18.69 5.35 -10.87
C PHE A 82 -19.31 5.01 -12.22
N GLY A 83 -19.60 3.74 -12.49
CA GLY A 83 -20.14 3.28 -13.77
C GLY A 83 -19.15 3.36 -14.93
N VAL A 84 -17.85 3.26 -14.67
CA VAL A 84 -16.76 3.30 -15.66
C VAL A 84 -16.12 1.92 -15.81
N SER A 85 -15.30 1.75 -16.88
CA SER A 85 -14.62 0.48 -17.16
C SER A 85 -13.23 0.44 -16.52
N ALA A 86 -12.88 -0.73 -15.95
CA ALA A 86 -11.54 -1.03 -15.47
C ALA A 86 -10.92 -2.18 -16.26
N SER A 87 -9.60 -2.13 -16.48
CA SER A 87 -8.85 -3.21 -17.12
C SER A 87 -7.46 -3.36 -16.50
N TYR A 88 -6.83 -4.51 -16.76
CA TYR A 88 -5.55 -4.87 -16.18
C TYR A 88 -4.56 -5.29 -17.26
N GLN A 89 -3.34 -4.79 -17.18
CA GLN A 89 -2.21 -5.10 -18.03
C GLN A 89 -0.96 -5.32 -17.19
N GLY A 90 0.03 -6.03 -17.72
CA GLY A 90 1.30 -6.19 -17.01
C GLY A 90 2.26 -7.11 -17.74
N THR A 91 3.49 -7.15 -17.25
CA THR A 91 4.53 -8.07 -17.75
C THR A 91 4.52 -9.38 -16.97
N PRO A 92 4.81 -10.52 -17.59
CA PRO A 92 4.83 -11.80 -16.89
C PRO A 92 6.07 -11.99 -16.00
N GLU A 93 7.10 -11.18 -16.19
CA GLU A 93 8.39 -11.31 -15.52
C GLU A 93 8.86 -10.01 -14.88
N TYR A 94 9.91 -10.08 -14.05
CA TYR A 94 10.64 -8.93 -13.53
C TYR A 94 11.51 -8.32 -14.64
N ASP A 95 10.92 -7.46 -15.46
CA ASP A 95 11.58 -6.71 -16.54
C ASP A 95 11.03 -5.28 -16.60
N ALA A 96 11.80 -4.33 -16.08
CA ALA A 96 11.41 -2.93 -16.00
C ALA A 96 11.29 -2.28 -17.40
N GLN A 97 12.07 -2.72 -18.38
CA GLN A 97 11.97 -2.21 -19.74
C GLN A 97 10.71 -2.74 -20.44
N ALA A 98 10.37 -3.99 -20.20
CA ALA A 98 9.11 -4.56 -20.70
C ALA A 98 7.91 -3.89 -20.04
N GLU A 99 7.98 -3.60 -18.74
CA GLU A 99 6.93 -2.86 -18.01
C GLU A 99 6.74 -1.45 -18.59
N ALA A 100 7.82 -0.70 -18.81
CA ALA A 100 7.77 0.62 -19.44
C ALA A 100 7.14 0.53 -20.86
N THR A 101 7.45 -0.53 -21.62
CA THR A 101 6.87 -0.77 -22.93
C THR A 101 5.36 -1.00 -22.85
N VAL A 102 4.88 -1.82 -21.90
CA VAL A 102 3.45 -2.04 -21.67
C VAL A 102 2.77 -0.73 -21.25
N LEU A 103 3.37 0.03 -20.34
CA LEU A 103 2.83 1.32 -19.94
C LEU A 103 2.70 2.28 -21.13
N ASP A 104 3.71 2.37 -21.98
CA ASP A 104 3.68 3.19 -23.20
C ASP A 104 2.58 2.77 -24.19
N GLN A 105 2.37 1.46 -24.36
CA GLN A 105 1.28 0.94 -25.19
C GLN A 105 -0.09 1.33 -24.62
N VAL A 106 -0.25 1.26 -23.30
CA VAL A 106 -1.48 1.68 -22.63
C VAL A 106 -1.70 3.19 -22.76
N ILE A 107 -0.66 4.00 -22.56
CA ILE A 107 -0.72 5.47 -22.75
C ILE A 107 -1.20 5.81 -24.16
N ALA A 108 -0.72 5.10 -25.19
CA ALA A 108 -1.11 5.32 -26.58
C ALA A 108 -2.61 5.06 -26.84
N THR A 109 -3.31 4.31 -26.00
CA THR A 109 -4.77 4.14 -26.06
C THR A 109 -5.55 5.31 -25.48
N ASN A 110 -4.87 6.28 -24.85
CA ASN A 110 -5.43 7.46 -24.21
C ASN A 110 -6.55 7.14 -23.18
N PRO A 111 -6.28 6.32 -22.15
CA PRO A 111 -7.26 6.02 -21.11
C PRO A 111 -7.62 7.26 -20.29
N ALA A 112 -8.77 7.23 -19.61
CA ALA A 112 -9.18 8.28 -18.68
C ALA A 112 -8.23 8.37 -17.47
N GLY A 113 -7.76 7.23 -16.98
CA GLY A 113 -6.80 7.16 -15.88
C GLY A 113 -5.92 5.92 -15.89
N LEU A 114 -4.85 6.00 -15.13
CA LEU A 114 -3.84 4.95 -14.96
C LEU A 114 -3.59 4.71 -13.46
N ILE A 115 -3.46 3.45 -13.10
CA ILE A 115 -3.07 2.98 -11.77
C ILE A 115 -1.81 2.15 -11.96
N VAL A 116 -0.65 2.68 -11.55
CA VAL A 116 0.66 2.13 -11.94
C VAL A 116 1.48 1.78 -10.71
N THR A 117 2.08 0.59 -10.69
CA THR A 117 3.18 0.26 -9.79
C THR A 117 4.49 0.30 -10.58
N ALA A 118 5.64 0.49 -9.94
CA ALA A 118 6.92 0.58 -10.63
C ALA A 118 7.89 -0.48 -10.09
N GLN A 119 8.25 -1.46 -10.94
CA GLN A 119 9.33 -2.40 -10.60
C GLN A 119 10.66 -1.67 -10.40
N ASN A 120 10.98 -0.74 -11.29
CA ASN A 120 12.14 0.14 -11.16
C ASN A 120 11.71 1.60 -11.33
N PRO A 121 11.86 2.43 -10.27
CA PRO A 121 11.42 3.82 -10.28
C PRO A 121 11.99 4.67 -11.41
N GLU A 122 13.29 4.51 -11.69
CA GLU A 122 14.01 5.32 -12.68
C GLU A 122 13.61 4.94 -14.11
N ALA A 123 13.43 3.65 -14.36
CA ALA A 123 13.05 3.16 -15.69
C ALA A 123 11.64 3.60 -16.10
N LEU A 124 10.71 3.69 -15.14
CA LEU A 124 9.32 4.03 -15.42
C LEU A 124 9.02 5.53 -15.37
N ALA A 125 9.83 6.33 -14.67
CA ALA A 125 9.60 7.78 -14.53
C ALA A 125 9.33 8.51 -15.86
N PRO A 126 10.06 8.28 -16.96
CA PRO A 126 9.78 8.96 -18.23
C PRO A 126 8.41 8.62 -18.84
N SER A 127 7.92 7.40 -18.67
CA SER A 127 6.59 6.99 -19.16
C SER A 127 5.48 7.54 -18.28
N ILE A 128 5.67 7.56 -16.96
CA ILE A 128 4.77 8.18 -16.00
C ILE A 128 4.62 9.68 -16.30
N ASP A 129 5.73 10.38 -16.45
CA ASP A 129 5.74 11.82 -16.76
C ASP A 129 5.02 12.11 -18.10
N ARG A 130 5.26 11.29 -19.12
CA ARG A 130 4.58 11.42 -20.41
C ARG A 130 3.07 11.23 -20.30
N ALA A 131 2.59 10.27 -19.50
CA ALA A 131 1.16 10.07 -19.26
C ALA A 131 0.52 11.31 -18.62
N ILE A 132 1.18 11.88 -17.60
CA ILE A 132 0.72 13.07 -16.90
C ILE A 132 0.72 14.29 -17.84
N ASP A 133 1.79 14.49 -18.63
CA ASP A 133 1.89 15.58 -19.60
C ASP A 133 0.83 15.49 -20.72
N GLN A 134 0.29 14.30 -20.99
CA GLN A 134 -0.86 14.09 -21.88
C GLN A 134 -2.22 14.28 -21.20
N GLY A 135 -2.27 14.59 -19.89
CA GLY A 135 -3.49 14.80 -19.13
C GLY A 135 -4.21 13.52 -18.72
N ILE A 136 -3.52 12.38 -18.71
CA ILE A 136 -4.04 11.12 -18.17
C ILE A 136 -3.96 11.17 -16.63
N ALA A 137 -5.05 10.84 -15.96
CA ALA A 137 -5.15 10.87 -14.50
C ALA A 137 -4.40 9.68 -13.87
N LEU A 138 -3.10 9.82 -13.66
CA LEU A 138 -2.24 8.75 -13.13
C LEU A 138 -2.10 8.83 -11.62
N VAL A 139 -2.27 7.69 -10.96
CA VAL A 139 -1.98 7.47 -9.53
C VAL A 139 -1.10 6.23 -9.39
N MET A 140 -0.04 6.36 -8.59
CA MET A 140 0.80 5.21 -8.26
C MET A 140 0.18 4.34 -7.18
N PHE A 141 0.53 3.06 -7.14
CA PHE A 141 0.19 2.18 -6.04
C PHE A 141 1.30 1.16 -5.78
N ASP A 142 1.35 0.58 -4.57
CA ASP A 142 2.31 -0.42 -4.12
C ASP A 142 3.77 0.06 -4.17
N SER A 143 4.42 0.05 -5.32
CA SER A 143 5.81 0.49 -5.50
C SER A 143 5.89 1.82 -6.23
N ASP A 144 6.64 2.76 -5.67
CA ASP A 144 6.69 4.16 -6.06
C ASP A 144 7.72 4.49 -7.15
N SER A 145 7.53 5.64 -7.81
CA SER A 145 8.52 6.35 -8.61
C SER A 145 8.59 7.81 -8.15
N PRO A 146 9.26 8.09 -7.01
CA PRO A 146 9.23 9.41 -6.38
C PRO A 146 9.92 10.51 -7.18
N MET A 147 10.75 10.16 -8.17
CA MET A 147 11.38 11.13 -9.09
C MET A 147 10.47 11.52 -10.25
N SER A 148 9.33 10.85 -10.43
CA SER A 148 8.35 11.21 -11.47
C SER A 148 7.43 12.34 -11.03
N LYS A 149 6.65 12.89 -11.98
CA LYS A 149 5.62 13.91 -11.73
C LYS A 149 4.35 13.38 -11.05
N ARG A 150 4.33 12.14 -10.60
CA ARG A 150 3.14 11.53 -10.02
C ARG A 150 2.52 12.39 -8.92
N PRO A 151 1.21 12.65 -8.92
CA PRO A 151 0.56 13.47 -7.91
C PRO A 151 0.34 12.74 -6.58
N SER A 152 0.21 11.42 -6.61
CA SER A 152 -0.13 10.60 -5.43
C SER A 152 0.34 9.16 -5.60
N ILE A 153 0.52 8.50 -4.44
CA ILE A 153 0.65 7.04 -4.33
C ILE A 153 -0.26 6.50 -3.24
N VAL A 154 -0.85 5.34 -3.47
CA VAL A 154 -1.53 4.54 -2.46
C VAL A 154 -0.69 3.30 -2.17
N ALA A 155 -0.07 3.25 -1.00
CA ALA A 155 0.85 2.18 -0.61
C ALA A 155 0.78 1.94 0.89
N VAL A 156 1.58 1.01 1.39
CA VAL A 156 1.77 0.81 2.84
C VAL A 156 3.07 1.47 3.30
N ASP A 157 3.18 1.74 4.59
CA ASP A 157 4.48 2.11 5.17
C ASP A 157 5.41 0.89 5.16
N ASN A 158 6.14 0.76 4.06
CA ASN A 158 7.05 -0.36 3.82
C ASN A 158 8.19 -0.41 4.85
N HIS A 159 8.68 0.77 5.28
CA HIS A 159 9.70 0.85 6.32
C HIS A 159 9.17 0.33 7.67
N ALA A 160 7.98 0.76 8.08
CA ALA A 160 7.32 0.25 9.28
C ALA A 160 7.00 -1.26 9.18
N GLY A 161 6.67 -1.75 7.99
CA GLY A 161 6.49 -3.19 7.73
C GLY A 161 7.77 -3.99 7.97
N GLY A 162 8.90 -3.53 7.43
CA GLY A 162 10.22 -4.13 7.70
C GLY A 162 10.61 -4.07 9.18
N ALA A 163 10.37 -2.92 9.83
CA ALA A 163 10.59 -2.76 11.27
C ALA A 163 9.76 -3.74 12.12
N SER A 164 8.52 -4.01 11.72
CA SER A 164 7.64 -4.99 12.38
C SER A 164 8.22 -6.42 12.30
N ALA A 165 8.73 -6.81 11.13
CA ALA A 165 9.39 -8.11 10.94
C ALA A 165 10.66 -8.23 11.80
N ALA A 166 11.47 -7.17 11.88
CA ALA A 166 12.68 -7.14 12.69
C ALA A 166 12.38 -7.31 14.19
N ARG A 167 11.36 -6.62 14.71
CA ARG A 167 10.94 -6.78 16.11
C ARG A 167 10.47 -8.20 16.38
N PHE A 168 9.64 -8.76 15.51
CA PHE A 168 9.15 -10.12 15.69
C PHE A 168 10.28 -11.15 15.76
N ILE A 169 11.25 -11.10 14.83
CA ILE A 169 12.41 -12.01 14.85
C ILE A 169 13.29 -11.71 16.07
N GLY A 170 13.56 -10.43 16.37
CA GLY A 170 14.41 -10.03 17.49
C GLY A 170 13.88 -10.48 18.84
N GLU A 171 12.59 -10.33 19.08
CA GLU A 171 11.91 -10.79 20.28
C GLU A 171 11.92 -12.32 20.40
N ALA A 172 11.59 -13.04 19.30
CA ALA A 172 11.60 -14.50 19.26
C ALA A 172 13.00 -15.08 19.50
N ALA A 173 14.05 -14.43 18.97
CA ALA A 173 15.46 -14.84 19.15
C ALA A 173 16.06 -14.42 20.51
N GLY A 174 15.33 -13.69 21.35
CA GLY A 174 15.87 -13.18 22.62
C GLY A 174 16.95 -12.10 22.43
N GLY A 175 16.96 -11.41 21.30
CA GLY A 175 17.81 -10.26 21.00
C GLY A 175 19.24 -10.56 20.57
N SER A 176 19.59 -11.82 20.24
CA SER A 176 20.96 -12.20 19.83
C SER A 176 20.97 -13.22 18.69
N GLY A 177 22.07 -13.25 17.92
CA GLY A 177 22.24 -14.13 16.76
C GLY A 177 22.23 -13.39 15.43
N SER A 178 22.15 -14.11 14.33
CA SER A 178 22.18 -13.51 13.00
C SER A 178 20.89 -13.80 12.20
N VAL A 179 20.52 -12.90 11.29
CA VAL A 179 19.34 -12.99 10.44
C VAL A 179 19.71 -12.84 8.97
N ALA A 180 19.17 -13.69 8.11
CA ALA A 180 19.34 -13.58 6.66
C ALA A 180 18.14 -12.87 6.02
N ILE A 181 18.39 -12.14 4.92
CA ILE A 181 17.37 -11.43 4.16
C ILE A 181 17.33 -11.96 2.72
N ILE A 182 16.12 -12.24 2.23
CA ILE A 182 15.86 -12.57 0.82
C ILE A 182 15.05 -11.42 0.23
N THR A 183 15.59 -10.75 -0.79
CA THR A 183 15.01 -9.53 -1.36
C THR A 183 15.25 -9.42 -2.86
N LYS A 184 14.78 -8.33 -3.47
CA LYS A 184 15.07 -7.91 -4.85
C LYS A 184 15.52 -6.46 -4.83
N PRO A 185 16.84 -6.18 -4.76
CA PRO A 185 17.37 -4.81 -4.70
C PRO A 185 16.98 -3.97 -5.91
N GLY A 186 16.73 -2.68 -5.67
CA GLY A 186 16.37 -1.70 -6.70
C GLY A 186 14.87 -1.59 -6.98
N GLN A 187 14.03 -2.36 -6.28
CA GLN A 187 12.59 -2.17 -6.23
C GLN A 187 12.25 -1.35 -4.98
N PHE A 188 11.67 -0.17 -5.17
CA PHE A 188 11.55 0.85 -4.13
C PHE A 188 10.91 0.35 -2.82
N ASN A 189 9.77 -0.33 -2.90
CA ASN A 189 9.08 -0.85 -1.71
C ASN A 189 9.91 -1.92 -0.98
N LEU A 190 10.61 -2.79 -1.71
CA LEU A 190 11.43 -3.84 -1.10
C LEU A 190 12.68 -3.27 -0.44
N ASP A 191 13.30 -2.24 -1.06
CA ASP A 191 14.43 -1.52 -0.46
C ASP A 191 14.00 -0.82 0.84
N GLN A 192 12.79 -0.24 0.91
CA GLN A 192 12.24 0.36 2.12
C GLN A 192 11.96 -0.70 3.21
N ARG A 193 11.45 -1.88 2.86
CA ARG A 193 11.24 -3.01 3.80
C ARG A 193 12.57 -3.48 4.38
N GLN A 194 13.59 -3.64 3.54
CA GLN A 194 14.94 -4.01 3.98
C GLN A 194 15.52 -2.94 4.90
N ALA A 195 15.46 -1.66 4.54
CA ALA A 195 15.97 -0.56 5.35
C ALA A 195 15.31 -0.52 6.73
N GLY A 196 13.98 -0.60 6.79
CA GLY A 196 13.24 -0.63 8.06
C GLY A 196 13.61 -1.82 8.94
N PHE A 197 13.85 -2.98 8.33
CA PHE A 197 14.31 -4.16 9.03
C PHE A 197 15.72 -3.96 9.63
N GLU A 198 16.69 -3.55 8.81
CA GLU A 198 18.10 -3.39 9.21
C GLU A 198 18.27 -2.28 10.26
N GLU A 199 17.61 -1.13 10.08
CA GLU A 199 17.65 -0.02 11.03
C GLU A 199 17.06 -0.40 12.38
N THR A 200 15.91 -1.09 12.39
CA THR A 200 15.27 -1.54 13.63
C THR A 200 16.10 -2.60 14.33
N LEU A 201 16.64 -3.57 13.60
CA LEU A 201 17.50 -4.60 14.17
C LEU A 201 18.72 -3.97 14.85
N THR A 202 19.38 -3.02 14.17
CA THR A 202 20.54 -2.31 14.70
C THR A 202 20.22 -1.47 15.95
N ALA A 203 19.07 -0.80 15.95
CA ALA A 203 18.68 0.12 17.02
C ALA A 203 18.15 -0.58 18.27
N GLU A 204 17.33 -1.63 18.09
CA GLU A 204 16.58 -2.27 19.17
C GLU A 204 17.22 -3.59 19.64
N PHE A 205 18.03 -4.25 18.77
CA PHE A 205 18.67 -5.53 19.05
C PHE A 205 20.18 -5.51 18.72
N PRO A 206 20.99 -4.72 19.45
CA PRO A 206 22.39 -4.46 19.08
C PRO A 206 23.32 -5.69 19.15
N GLU A 207 22.88 -6.80 19.75
CA GLU A 207 23.62 -8.08 19.76
C GLU A 207 23.22 -8.98 18.59
N MET A 208 22.30 -8.52 17.73
CA MET A 208 21.95 -9.20 16.49
C MET A 208 22.72 -8.62 15.29
N SER A 209 22.87 -9.43 14.25
CA SER A 209 23.57 -9.03 13.01
C SER A 209 22.85 -9.54 11.77
N ILE A 210 23.11 -8.90 10.62
CA ILE A 210 22.68 -9.40 9.31
C ILE A 210 23.73 -10.40 8.81
N ALA A 211 23.33 -11.67 8.67
CA ALA A 211 24.18 -12.75 8.14
C ALA A 211 24.48 -12.56 6.66
N GLY A 212 23.53 -11.97 5.92
CA GLY A 212 23.67 -11.66 4.51
C GLY A 212 22.33 -11.31 3.87
N VAL A 213 22.42 -10.76 2.67
CA VAL A 213 21.28 -10.37 1.84
C VAL A 213 21.40 -11.09 0.50
N SER A 214 20.34 -11.73 0.03
CA SER A 214 20.30 -12.45 -1.24
C SER A 214 19.34 -11.79 -2.22
N ASP A 215 19.82 -11.51 -3.45
CA ASP A 215 19.01 -11.11 -4.61
C ASP A 215 18.38 -12.34 -5.27
N ALA A 216 17.48 -12.99 -4.56
CA ALA A 216 16.85 -14.24 -5.03
C ALA A 216 15.33 -14.09 -5.21
N LEU A 217 14.70 -13.07 -4.63
CA LEU A 217 13.25 -12.92 -4.59
C LEU A 217 12.60 -12.95 -5.99
N GLY A 218 11.55 -13.76 -6.11
CA GLY A 218 10.85 -14.01 -7.37
C GLY A 218 11.43 -15.16 -8.21
N PHE A 219 12.45 -15.87 -7.69
CA PHE A 219 13.08 -17.01 -8.37
C PHE A 219 13.17 -18.23 -7.42
N ALA A 220 12.15 -19.08 -7.41
CA ALA A 220 11.97 -20.16 -6.43
C ALA A 220 13.22 -21.01 -6.19
N ASP A 221 13.93 -21.43 -7.26
CA ASP A 221 15.16 -22.22 -7.13
C ASP A 221 16.28 -21.44 -6.43
N ARG A 222 16.40 -20.13 -6.69
CA ARG A 222 17.42 -19.27 -6.07
C ARG A 222 17.08 -19.01 -4.62
N GLU A 223 15.81 -18.81 -4.29
CA GLU A 223 15.31 -18.59 -2.92
C GLU A 223 15.61 -19.82 -2.05
N SER A 224 15.30 -21.02 -2.55
CA SER A 224 15.63 -22.28 -1.88
C SER A 224 17.14 -22.46 -1.67
N GLN A 225 17.95 -22.19 -2.71
CA GLN A 225 19.40 -22.25 -2.61
C GLN A 225 19.97 -21.23 -1.62
N ALA A 226 19.42 -19.99 -1.59
CA ALA A 226 19.82 -18.95 -0.67
C ALA A 226 19.56 -19.36 0.78
N GLY A 227 18.37 -19.90 1.07
CA GLY A 227 18.02 -20.42 2.39
C GLY A 227 19.02 -21.49 2.87
N GLY A 228 19.32 -22.49 2.04
CA GLY A 228 20.32 -23.53 2.34
C GLY A 228 21.73 -22.98 2.56
N ALA A 229 22.16 -22.01 1.72
CA ALA A 229 23.47 -21.40 1.84
C ALA A 229 23.61 -20.56 3.13
N PHE A 230 22.58 -19.81 3.52
CA PHE A 230 22.58 -19.07 4.78
C PHE A 230 22.70 -19.99 6.00
N ILE A 231 21.95 -21.11 6.03
CA ILE A 231 22.02 -22.09 7.12
C ILE A 231 23.42 -22.70 7.23
N GLN A 232 24.04 -23.05 6.10
CA GLN A 232 25.37 -23.67 6.09
C GLN A 232 26.47 -22.71 6.51
N ALA A 233 26.39 -21.44 6.11
CA ALA A 233 27.41 -20.43 6.36
C ALA A 233 27.33 -19.82 7.77
N ASN A 234 26.16 -19.85 8.43
CA ASN A 234 25.92 -19.12 9.67
C ASN A 234 25.35 -20.05 10.74
N PRO A 235 26.22 -20.66 11.58
CA PRO A 235 25.79 -21.57 12.66
C PRO A 235 24.91 -20.89 13.73
N ASP A 236 25.03 -19.57 13.88
CA ASP A 236 24.29 -18.69 14.78
C ASP A 236 23.05 -18.05 14.14
N LEU A 237 22.64 -18.51 12.96
CA LEU A 237 21.42 -18.04 12.30
C LEU A 237 20.20 -18.37 13.15
N VAL A 238 19.41 -17.33 13.48
CA VAL A 238 18.21 -17.42 14.31
C VAL A 238 16.94 -17.06 13.56
N GLY A 239 17.05 -16.52 12.34
CA GLY A 239 15.88 -16.19 11.54
C GLY A 239 16.18 -15.87 10.08
N MET A 240 15.12 -15.84 9.27
CA MET A 240 15.15 -15.35 7.90
C MET A 240 13.98 -14.42 7.68
N PHE A 241 14.24 -13.32 7.00
CA PHE A 241 13.23 -12.36 6.55
C PHE A 241 13.18 -12.32 5.02
N SER A 242 11.97 -12.36 4.46
CA SER A 242 11.75 -12.08 3.05
C SER A 242 10.98 -10.79 2.87
N THR A 243 11.45 -9.91 2.00
CA THR A 243 10.75 -8.67 1.68
C THR A 243 9.52 -8.85 0.79
N GLY A 244 9.23 -10.07 0.33
CA GLY A 244 8.04 -10.44 -0.44
C GLY A 244 7.57 -11.85 -0.10
N SER A 245 6.50 -12.34 -0.75
CA SER A 245 5.79 -13.55 -0.34
C SER A 245 6.60 -14.85 -0.49
N THR A 246 7.36 -15.00 -1.56
CA THR A 246 7.91 -16.29 -1.96
C THR A 246 9.22 -16.67 -1.27
N GLY A 247 10.03 -15.68 -0.85
CA GLY A 247 11.42 -15.91 -0.44
C GLY A 247 11.59 -16.88 0.71
N VAL A 248 10.93 -16.63 1.84
CA VAL A 248 10.97 -17.54 3.00
C VAL A 248 10.21 -18.84 2.70
N TYR A 249 9.05 -18.75 2.05
CA TYR A 249 8.26 -19.91 1.69
C TYR A 249 9.08 -20.95 0.89
N ASN A 250 9.81 -20.51 -0.13
CA ASN A 250 10.66 -21.39 -0.94
C ASN A 250 11.94 -21.83 -0.21
N ALA A 251 12.34 -21.17 0.88
CA ALA A 251 13.45 -21.61 1.73
C ALA A 251 13.03 -22.70 2.74
N VAL A 252 11.74 -22.86 3.08
CA VAL A 252 11.24 -23.85 4.06
C VAL A 252 11.75 -25.28 3.83
N PRO A 253 11.76 -25.84 2.60
CA PRO A 253 12.30 -27.17 2.37
C PRO A 253 13.76 -27.33 2.84
N ALA A 254 14.62 -26.35 2.56
CA ALA A 254 16.02 -26.35 2.99
C ALA A 254 16.15 -26.25 4.52
N VAL A 255 15.29 -25.46 5.17
CA VAL A 255 15.22 -25.34 6.64
C VAL A 255 14.83 -26.67 7.26
N LYS A 256 13.84 -27.38 6.71
CA LYS A 256 13.41 -28.72 7.16
C LYS A 256 14.48 -29.77 6.95
N GLU A 257 15.14 -29.77 5.80
CA GLU A 257 16.24 -30.72 5.50
C GLU A 257 17.42 -30.55 6.48
N ALA A 258 17.69 -29.29 6.86
CA ALA A 258 18.72 -28.99 7.85
C ALA A 258 18.30 -29.28 9.31
N GLY A 259 17.02 -29.63 9.57
CA GLY A 259 16.49 -29.87 10.91
C GLY A 259 16.47 -28.60 11.78
N LYS A 260 16.25 -27.45 11.15
CA LYS A 260 16.35 -26.13 11.79
C LYS A 260 14.99 -25.43 12.00
N LEU A 261 13.87 -26.07 11.64
CA LEU A 261 12.56 -25.44 11.69
C LEU A 261 12.20 -24.88 13.07
N ASP A 262 12.46 -25.64 14.13
CA ASP A 262 12.21 -25.23 15.52
C ASP A 262 13.26 -24.25 16.10
N GLN A 263 14.26 -23.85 15.29
CA GLN A 263 15.38 -23.01 15.72
C GLN A 263 15.43 -21.66 14.98
N LEU A 264 14.75 -21.55 13.85
CA LEU A 264 14.75 -20.36 13.02
C LEU A 264 13.37 -19.71 13.03
N THR A 265 13.32 -18.42 13.26
CA THR A 265 12.10 -17.61 13.07
C THR A 265 11.99 -17.17 11.62
N LEU A 266 10.95 -17.62 10.93
CA LEU A 266 10.74 -17.41 9.51
C LEU A 266 9.63 -16.37 9.30
N VAL A 267 9.98 -15.19 8.75
CA VAL A 267 9.05 -14.08 8.51
C VAL A 267 9.01 -13.70 7.04
N SER A 268 7.82 -13.67 6.47
CA SER A 268 7.57 -13.28 5.10
C SER A 268 6.90 -11.90 5.00
N PHE A 269 6.56 -11.50 3.80
CA PHE A 269 5.75 -10.34 3.50
C PHE A 269 4.63 -10.75 2.54
N ASP A 270 3.53 -9.97 2.49
CA ASP A 270 2.31 -10.27 1.74
C ASP A 270 1.45 -11.38 2.36
N ILE A 271 0.40 -11.77 1.64
CA ILE A 271 -0.49 -12.85 2.00
C ILE A 271 -0.95 -13.57 0.72
N ASP A 272 -0.77 -14.88 0.69
CA ASP A 272 -1.29 -15.78 -0.31
C ASP A 272 -1.65 -17.12 0.35
N GLN A 273 -2.25 -18.02 -0.40
CA GLN A 273 -2.68 -19.31 0.14
C GLN A 273 -1.53 -20.12 0.72
N ALA A 274 -0.35 -20.06 0.10
CA ALA A 274 0.82 -20.81 0.56
C ALA A 274 1.36 -20.29 1.91
N LEU A 275 1.35 -18.97 2.11
CA LEU A 275 1.73 -18.36 3.38
C LEU A 275 0.71 -18.67 4.49
N VAL A 276 -0.59 -18.63 4.17
CA VAL A 276 -1.64 -19.02 5.12
C VAL A 276 -1.44 -20.45 5.58
N GLU A 277 -1.26 -21.40 4.65
CA GLU A 277 -1.00 -22.80 4.96
C GLU A 277 0.32 -22.99 5.72
N GLY A 278 1.37 -22.27 5.35
CA GLY A 278 2.67 -22.29 6.02
C GLY A 278 2.59 -21.83 7.48
N ILE A 279 1.84 -20.77 7.77
CA ILE A 279 1.64 -20.29 9.14
C ILE A 279 0.74 -21.27 9.93
N GLN A 280 -0.32 -21.79 9.33
CA GLN A 280 -1.20 -22.76 9.98
C GLN A 280 -0.50 -24.07 10.31
N SER A 281 0.44 -24.51 9.48
CA SER A 281 1.24 -25.72 9.73
C SER A 281 2.41 -25.51 10.70
N GLY A 282 2.79 -24.27 10.99
CA GLY A 282 3.97 -23.91 11.76
C GLY A 282 5.28 -23.97 10.96
N ASP A 283 5.20 -23.96 9.64
CA ASP A 283 6.36 -23.91 8.75
C ASP A 283 6.92 -22.48 8.60
N ILE A 284 6.07 -21.47 8.85
CA ILE A 284 6.37 -20.04 8.84
C ILE A 284 5.77 -19.43 10.11
N ASP A 285 6.49 -18.55 10.77
CA ASP A 285 6.06 -17.97 12.05
C ASP A 285 5.16 -16.77 11.87
N ALA A 286 5.46 -15.92 10.88
CA ALA A 286 4.69 -14.69 10.63
C ALA A 286 4.81 -14.22 9.17
N THR A 287 3.87 -13.37 8.78
CA THR A 287 3.97 -12.57 7.57
C THR A 287 3.46 -11.15 7.82
N VAL A 288 4.05 -10.17 7.13
CA VAL A 288 3.60 -8.79 7.14
C VAL A 288 2.61 -8.58 6.00
N VAL A 289 1.33 -8.45 6.35
CA VAL A 289 0.22 -8.34 5.38
C VAL A 289 0.00 -6.89 5.01
N GLN A 290 -0.17 -6.62 3.73
CA GLN A 290 -0.52 -5.29 3.20
C GLN A 290 -1.97 -5.24 2.68
N GLY A 291 -2.55 -4.04 2.75
CA GLY A 291 -3.90 -3.78 2.26
C GLY A 291 -3.98 -3.69 0.73
N ALA A 292 -3.63 -4.75 -0.01
CA ALA A 292 -3.60 -4.73 -1.48
C ALA A 292 -4.94 -4.35 -2.12
N TYR A 293 -6.06 -4.85 -1.57
CA TYR A 293 -7.40 -4.40 -2.00
C TYR A 293 -7.57 -2.89 -1.84
N ASN A 294 -7.19 -2.34 -0.68
CA ASN A 294 -7.27 -0.92 -0.41
C ASN A 294 -6.41 -0.10 -1.38
N MET A 295 -5.22 -0.62 -1.75
CA MET A 295 -4.37 0.06 -2.74
C MET A 295 -5.10 0.23 -4.08
N GLY A 296 -5.67 -0.83 -4.63
CA GLY A 296 -6.40 -0.75 -5.89
C GLY A 296 -7.66 0.10 -5.80
N PHE A 297 -8.43 -0.05 -4.72
CA PHE A 297 -9.67 0.68 -4.49
C PHE A 297 -9.43 2.20 -4.38
N TRP A 298 -8.53 2.62 -3.50
CA TRP A 298 -8.26 4.04 -3.29
C TRP A 298 -7.50 4.68 -4.45
N ALA A 299 -6.60 3.95 -5.12
CA ALA A 299 -5.93 4.46 -6.31
C ALA A 299 -6.93 4.72 -7.45
N MET A 300 -7.92 3.85 -7.64
CA MET A 300 -8.99 4.06 -8.60
C MET A 300 -9.86 5.28 -8.24
N ILE A 301 -10.27 5.41 -6.96
CA ILE A 301 -11.01 6.58 -6.48
C ILE A 301 -10.23 7.88 -6.76
N GLN A 302 -8.94 7.91 -6.42
CA GLN A 302 -8.09 9.09 -6.61
C GLN A 302 -7.89 9.42 -8.09
N SER A 303 -7.66 8.40 -8.95
CA SER A 303 -7.54 8.59 -10.39
C SER A 303 -8.84 9.17 -10.98
N TYR A 304 -10.00 8.67 -10.57
CA TYR A 304 -11.29 9.21 -10.97
C TYR A 304 -11.48 10.66 -10.49
N MET A 305 -11.17 10.95 -9.23
CA MET A 305 -11.25 12.30 -8.68
C MET A 305 -10.37 13.29 -9.46
N LEU A 306 -9.13 12.87 -9.77
CA LEU A 306 -8.18 13.66 -10.54
C LEU A 306 -8.71 13.94 -11.96
N LYS A 307 -9.26 12.92 -12.64
CA LYS A 307 -9.84 13.04 -13.99
C LYS A 307 -10.98 14.06 -14.04
N HIS A 308 -11.86 14.03 -13.05
CA HIS A 308 -13.07 14.85 -13.02
C HIS A 308 -12.92 16.15 -12.22
N GLY A 309 -11.73 16.41 -11.65
CA GLY A 309 -11.48 17.61 -10.85
C GLY A 309 -12.39 17.73 -9.64
N LEU A 310 -12.67 16.60 -8.96
CA LEU A 310 -13.53 16.53 -7.77
C LEU A 310 -12.81 16.91 -6.47
N ASP A 311 -11.52 17.08 -6.54
CA ASP A 311 -10.55 17.33 -5.47
C ASP A 311 -10.33 18.82 -5.15
N ARG A 312 -11.24 19.71 -5.60
CA ARG A 312 -11.04 21.17 -5.68
C ARG A 312 -11.49 21.97 -4.45
N PRO A 313 -10.72 22.09 -3.37
CA PRO A 313 -10.81 23.28 -2.51
C PRO A 313 -9.97 24.47 -3.04
N VAL A 314 -9.04 24.23 -3.98
CA VAL A 314 -8.15 25.25 -4.56
C VAL A 314 -8.47 25.42 -6.04
N ALA A 315 -8.59 26.67 -6.49
CA ALA A 315 -9.00 26.96 -7.87
C ALA A 315 -7.94 26.58 -8.92
N ASP A 316 -6.66 26.63 -8.52
CA ASP A 316 -5.52 26.33 -9.38
C ASP A 316 -4.41 25.74 -8.51
N TYR A 317 -4.28 24.43 -8.54
CA TYR A 317 -3.28 23.69 -7.78
C TYR A 317 -1.86 23.89 -8.29
N GLU A 318 -1.70 24.00 -9.61
CA GLU A 318 -0.40 24.20 -10.24
C GLU A 318 0.19 25.56 -9.85
N ALA A 319 -0.61 26.61 -9.97
CA ALA A 319 -0.22 27.97 -9.54
C ALA A 319 0.03 28.05 -8.03
N ALA A 320 -0.65 27.25 -7.22
CA ALA A 320 -0.44 27.15 -5.78
C ALA A 320 0.78 26.28 -5.40
N GLY A 321 1.36 25.53 -6.33
CA GLY A 321 2.50 24.63 -6.09
C GLY A 321 2.18 23.47 -5.15
N ILE A 322 0.92 23.00 -5.12
CA ILE A 322 0.47 21.90 -4.26
C ILE A 322 -0.15 20.77 -5.09
N SER A 323 -0.06 19.55 -4.58
CA SER A 323 -0.75 18.40 -5.21
C SER A 323 -2.26 18.48 -5.01
N PRO A 324 -3.07 18.15 -6.01
CA PRO A 324 -4.52 18.02 -5.88
C PRO A 324 -4.94 16.84 -4.99
N LEU A 325 -4.09 15.85 -4.80
CA LEU A 325 -4.33 14.66 -3.99
C LEU A 325 -3.34 14.60 -2.82
N PRO A 326 -3.63 13.84 -1.74
CA PRO A 326 -2.63 13.48 -0.76
C PRO A 326 -1.41 12.86 -1.47
N PRO A 327 -0.18 13.33 -1.23
CA PRO A 327 1.00 12.78 -1.91
C PRO A 327 1.24 11.31 -1.57
N TYR A 328 0.70 10.86 -0.44
CA TYR A 328 0.74 9.49 0.06
C TYR A 328 -0.57 9.13 0.77
N THR A 329 -1.09 7.94 0.50
CA THR A 329 -2.26 7.36 1.18
C THR A 329 -1.89 5.98 1.69
N ASP A 330 -1.95 5.80 3.01
CA ASP A 330 -1.64 4.52 3.65
C ASP A 330 -2.79 3.51 3.48
N ALA A 331 -2.46 2.36 2.91
CA ALA A 331 -3.39 1.24 2.73
C ALA A 331 -3.43 0.28 3.93
N GLY A 332 -2.55 0.47 4.92
CA GLY A 332 -2.44 -0.32 6.14
C GLY A 332 -1.49 -1.52 6.00
N VAL A 333 -0.69 -1.74 7.04
CA VAL A 333 0.20 -2.90 7.19
C VAL A 333 -0.07 -3.59 8.52
N PHE A 334 -0.08 -4.93 8.54
CA PHE A 334 -0.42 -5.74 9.70
C PHE A 334 0.51 -6.94 9.81
N LEU A 335 0.82 -7.40 11.02
CA LEU A 335 1.54 -8.65 11.25
C LEU A 335 0.53 -9.79 11.45
N ALA A 336 0.60 -10.81 10.61
CA ALA A 336 -0.17 -12.03 10.75
C ALA A 336 0.72 -13.16 11.29
N THR A 337 0.20 -13.87 12.28
CA THR A 337 0.84 -15.00 12.97
C THR A 337 -0.19 -16.12 13.13
N SER A 338 0.19 -17.23 13.72
CA SER A 338 -0.75 -18.32 14.06
C SER A 338 -1.94 -17.89 14.93
N GLU A 339 -1.83 -16.76 15.64
CA GLU A 339 -2.91 -16.23 16.51
C GLU A 339 -4.03 -15.55 15.73
N ASN A 340 -3.78 -15.05 14.52
CA ASN A 340 -4.73 -14.24 13.77
C ASN A 340 -4.82 -14.56 12.28
N ILE A 341 -4.04 -15.53 11.77
CA ILE A 341 -3.99 -15.87 10.34
C ILE A 341 -5.36 -16.30 9.79
N GLU A 342 -6.24 -16.84 10.63
CA GLU A 342 -7.58 -17.25 10.22
C GLU A 342 -8.44 -16.09 9.67
N TYR A 343 -8.18 -14.86 10.12
CA TYR A 343 -8.89 -13.65 9.67
C TYR A 343 -8.41 -13.14 8.32
N PHE A 344 -7.28 -13.65 7.82
CA PHE A 344 -6.69 -13.29 6.53
C PHE A 344 -6.89 -14.38 5.46
N ALA A 345 -7.44 -15.54 5.84
CA ALA A 345 -7.75 -16.66 4.95
C ALA A 345 -9.17 -16.47 4.39
N GLY A 346 -9.32 -15.69 3.28
CA GLY A 346 -10.64 -15.41 2.72
C GLY A 346 -10.64 -15.13 1.23
#